data_ae2a9fe44376ee0c3fbf4f0346fa7c3a
#
_entry.id   ae2a9fe44376ee0c3fbf4f0346fa7c3a
#
_cell.length_a   1.000
_cell.length_b   1.000
_cell.length_c   1.000
_cell.angle_alpha   90.00
_cell.angle_beta   90.00
_cell.angle_gamma   90.00
#
_symmetry.space_group_name_H-M   'P 1'
#
loop_
_entity.id
_entity.type
_entity.pdbx_description
1 polymer ?
#
loop_
_entity_poly.entity_id
_entity_poly.type
_entity_poly.pdbx_seq_one_letter_code
_entity_poly.pdbx_strand_id
1 'polypeptide(L)'
;MMQDRTAPASTNRVAIYIRVSTTHQIDKDSLPMQRQDLIAYAKLMLNTDDYVIFEDAGYSGKNTDRPKFQEMMSQIRQGAFSHLLVWKIDRISRNLLDFATMYKELKDLGVVFVSKNEQFDTSTAMGEAMLKIILVFAELERNMTSERVTATMISRASNGQWNGGRVPYGYNYDYETKDFSINPIEAEIVRLIHDKYEEMRSLVRESRYLNEKGLRTRAGNLWNPVSLHIILHNIFYCGDYRYNVLKEGDRQKVKDESEWITVEDHHEPIISREQKERVIAMLDANKRLDRKRNTYKSEKYVHVFAGLLYCGNCGKPMGATPAAAKKDWQYSKYTCPTRRKLASACNGKFTSDPIVGEFVFNYVLTM
;
A
#
# COMPACT_ATOMS: atom_id res chain seq x y z
N MET A 1 7.29 -33.43 -1.12
CA MET A 1 7.93 -33.80 0.15
C MET A 1 7.42 -32.88 1.23
N MET A 2 6.39 -33.29 1.95
CA MET A 2 5.91 -32.61 3.16
C MET A 2 6.93 -32.88 4.26
N GLN A 3 7.56 -31.80 4.75
CA GLN A 3 8.38 -31.91 5.96
C GLN A 3 7.45 -32.06 7.16
N ASP A 4 7.50 -33.25 7.77
CA ASP A 4 6.96 -33.55 9.10
C ASP A 4 7.54 -32.51 10.08
N ARG A 5 6.73 -31.55 10.49
CA ARG A 5 7.02 -30.70 11.65
C ARG A 5 6.68 -31.56 12.89
N THR A 6 7.65 -32.30 13.36
CA THR A 6 7.61 -32.88 14.73
C THR A 6 7.35 -31.73 15.69
N ALA A 7 6.22 -31.76 16.38
CA ALA A 7 5.90 -30.84 17.45
C ALA A 7 7.04 -30.88 18.48
N PRO A 8 7.59 -29.76 18.94
CA PRO A 8 8.58 -29.76 19.99
C PRO A 8 7.95 -30.39 21.24
N ALA A 9 8.70 -31.25 21.90
CA ALA A 9 8.31 -31.87 23.18
C ALA A 9 7.82 -30.73 24.11
N SER A 10 6.64 -30.93 24.74
CA SER A 10 6.03 -29.94 25.64
C SER A 10 6.96 -29.66 26.81
N THR A 11 7.82 -28.66 26.66
CA THR A 11 8.61 -28.16 27.79
C THR A 11 7.64 -27.44 28.71
N ASN A 12 7.47 -27.91 29.97
CA ASN A 12 6.64 -27.23 30.97
C ASN A 12 7.39 -26.02 31.57
N ARG A 13 8.02 -25.23 30.66
CA ARG A 13 8.85 -24.08 31.01
C ARG A 13 8.05 -22.77 30.91
N VAL A 14 8.17 -21.94 31.94
CA VAL A 14 7.39 -20.72 32.11
C VAL A 14 8.25 -19.49 31.84
N ALA A 15 7.80 -18.58 30.97
CA ALA A 15 8.34 -17.23 30.88
C ALA A 15 7.60 -16.33 31.88
N ILE A 16 8.31 -15.72 32.82
CA ILE A 16 7.77 -14.75 33.78
C ILE A 16 8.21 -13.37 33.32
N TYR A 17 7.24 -12.48 33.02
CA TYR A 17 7.55 -11.12 32.62
C TYR A 17 7.15 -10.10 33.69
N ILE A 18 8.12 -9.24 34.07
CA ILE A 18 7.96 -8.23 35.12
C ILE A 18 8.34 -6.87 34.53
N ARG A 19 7.52 -5.83 34.81
CA ARG A 19 7.79 -4.45 34.38
C ARG A 19 7.35 -3.43 35.42
N VAL A 20 8.20 -2.41 35.62
CA VAL A 20 7.87 -1.20 36.38
C VAL A 20 8.15 0.05 35.56
N SER A 21 7.28 1.06 35.65
CA SER A 21 7.23 2.19 34.72
C SER A 21 8.04 3.43 35.13
N THR A 22 8.59 3.53 36.34
CA THR A 22 9.36 4.70 36.81
C THR A 22 10.38 4.33 37.84
N THR A 23 11.48 5.13 37.93
CA THR A 23 12.57 5.01 38.90
C THR A 23 12.04 5.09 40.35
N HIS A 24 10.97 5.85 40.64
CA HIS A 24 10.33 5.92 41.95
C HIS A 24 9.53 4.67 42.34
N GLN A 25 9.12 3.84 41.39
CA GLN A 25 8.45 2.55 41.63
C GLN A 25 9.44 1.37 41.76
N ILE A 26 10.71 1.62 41.45
CA ILE A 26 11.82 0.67 41.69
C ILE A 26 12.18 0.62 43.16
N ASP A 27 11.93 1.72 43.91
CA ASP A 27 12.18 1.79 45.33
C ASP A 27 11.03 1.14 46.09
N LYS A 28 11.44 0.12 46.80
CA LYS A 28 10.87 -0.39 48.05
C LYS A 28 9.85 -1.49 47.91
N ASP A 29 9.36 -2.23 47.42
CA ASP A 29 8.54 -3.43 47.73
C ASP A 29 7.77 -4.04 46.58
N SER A 30 7.61 -3.34 45.46
CA SER A 30 6.75 -3.85 44.37
C SER A 30 7.43 -4.88 43.47
N LEU A 31 8.71 -4.74 43.12
CA LEU A 31 9.42 -5.70 42.25
C LEU A 31 9.74 -7.03 42.95
N PRO A 32 10.36 -7.02 44.16
CA PRO A 32 10.62 -8.25 44.89
C PRO A 32 9.35 -9.04 45.19
N MET A 33 8.28 -8.34 45.60
CA MET A 33 6.98 -8.94 45.87
C MET A 33 6.35 -9.56 44.65
N GLN A 34 6.29 -8.83 43.49
CA GLN A 34 5.77 -9.38 42.25
C GLN A 34 6.55 -10.61 41.81
N ARG A 35 7.88 -10.55 41.91
CA ARG A 35 8.76 -11.67 41.60
C ARG A 35 8.46 -12.91 42.44
N GLN A 36 8.40 -12.74 43.77
CA GLN A 36 8.10 -13.86 44.67
C GLN A 36 6.73 -14.43 44.41
N ASP A 37 5.73 -13.60 44.21
CA ASP A 37 4.37 -14.00 43.95
C ASP A 37 4.21 -14.79 42.64
N LEU A 38 4.89 -14.34 41.57
CA LEU A 38 4.84 -15.02 40.27
C LEU A 38 5.59 -16.35 40.30
N ILE A 39 6.72 -16.41 41.01
CA ILE A 39 7.43 -17.67 41.26
C ILE A 39 6.56 -18.65 42.05
N ALA A 40 5.91 -18.18 43.11
CA ALA A 40 5.00 -18.99 43.92
C ALA A 40 3.82 -19.51 43.06
N TYR A 41 3.28 -18.67 42.18
CA TYR A 41 2.22 -19.04 41.27
C TYR A 41 2.69 -20.14 40.28
N ALA A 42 3.87 -19.99 39.69
CA ALA A 42 4.44 -21.01 38.80
C ALA A 42 4.59 -22.36 39.48
N LYS A 43 5.09 -22.36 40.72
CA LYS A 43 5.26 -23.59 41.53
C LYS A 43 3.95 -24.23 41.93
N LEU A 44 3.01 -23.43 42.47
CA LEU A 44 1.78 -23.96 43.07
C LEU A 44 0.68 -24.24 42.05
N MET A 45 0.51 -23.37 41.06
CA MET A 45 -0.61 -23.43 40.12
C MET A 45 -0.22 -24.09 38.80
N LEU A 46 1.01 -23.86 38.30
CA LEU A 46 1.50 -24.46 37.07
C LEU A 46 2.38 -25.71 37.33
N ASN A 47 2.62 -26.03 38.58
CA ASN A 47 3.38 -27.22 39.05
C ASN A 47 4.75 -27.34 38.36
N THR A 48 5.50 -26.23 38.27
CA THR A 48 6.82 -26.20 37.65
C THR A 48 7.80 -25.30 38.40
N ASP A 49 9.06 -25.78 38.49
CA ASP A 49 10.21 -25.00 38.95
C ASP A 49 11.11 -24.55 37.79
N ASP A 50 10.75 -24.88 36.54
CA ASP A 50 11.48 -24.48 35.35
C ASP A 50 10.87 -23.18 34.79
N TYR A 51 11.47 -22.04 35.17
CA TYR A 51 11.03 -20.71 34.69
C TYR A 51 12.21 -19.82 34.37
N VAL A 52 11.96 -18.82 33.50
CA VAL A 52 12.90 -17.74 33.19
C VAL A 52 12.22 -16.39 33.44
N ILE A 53 12.93 -15.50 34.12
CA ILE A 53 12.42 -14.16 34.44
C ILE A 53 13.00 -13.15 33.47
N PHE A 54 12.09 -12.38 32.84
CA PHE A 54 12.40 -11.25 31.96
C PHE A 54 11.92 -9.97 32.65
N GLU A 55 12.85 -9.06 32.93
CA GLU A 55 12.58 -7.85 33.70
C GLU A 55 12.99 -6.60 32.95
N ASP A 56 12.01 -5.72 32.67
CA ASP A 56 12.21 -4.40 32.08
C ASP A 56 11.90 -3.31 33.14
N ALA A 57 12.94 -2.82 33.82
CA ALA A 57 12.83 -1.73 34.79
C ALA A 57 12.94 -0.37 34.08
N GLY A 58 12.03 0.58 34.42
CA GLY A 58 12.06 1.95 33.90
C GLY A 58 11.44 2.15 32.52
N TYR A 59 10.87 1.13 31.89
CA TYR A 59 10.25 1.24 30.58
C TYR A 59 8.74 1.51 30.64
N SER A 60 8.25 2.36 29.71
CA SER A 60 6.82 2.65 29.58
C SER A 60 6.06 1.48 28.97
N GLY A 61 4.82 1.24 29.39
CA GLY A 61 3.91 0.28 28.76
C GLY A 61 3.25 0.76 27.46
N LYS A 62 3.67 1.94 26.92
CA LYS A 62 3.06 2.54 25.72
C LYS A 62 3.55 1.94 24.40
N ASN A 63 4.72 1.29 24.40
CA ASN A 63 5.28 0.62 23.23
C ASN A 63 5.88 -0.74 23.64
N THR A 64 6.17 -1.56 22.65
CA THR A 64 6.77 -2.90 22.77
C THR A 64 8.30 -2.90 22.59
N ASP A 65 8.93 -1.72 22.39
CA ASP A 65 10.38 -1.58 22.22
C ASP A 65 11.11 -1.68 23.57
N ARG A 66 11.01 -2.87 24.19
CA ARG A 66 11.60 -3.19 25.50
C ARG A 66 12.54 -4.39 25.32
N PRO A 67 13.81 -4.26 25.70
CA PRO A 67 14.83 -5.27 25.39
C PRO A 67 14.48 -6.67 25.91
N LYS A 68 14.05 -6.78 27.17
CA LYS A 68 13.72 -8.09 27.77
C LYS A 68 12.39 -8.64 27.27
N PHE A 69 11.44 -7.80 26.93
CA PHE A 69 10.22 -8.23 26.25
C PHE A 69 10.52 -8.80 24.85
N GLN A 70 11.36 -8.15 24.07
CA GLN A 70 11.75 -8.64 22.74
C GLN A 70 12.56 -9.95 22.82
N GLU A 71 13.47 -10.04 23.79
CA GLU A 71 14.21 -11.27 24.06
C GLU A 71 13.27 -12.42 24.43
N MET A 72 12.33 -12.18 25.33
CA MET A 72 11.30 -13.16 25.72
C MET A 72 10.49 -13.63 24.51
N MET A 73 9.95 -12.70 23.72
CA MET A 73 9.17 -13.05 22.53
C MET A 73 9.98 -13.81 21.49
N SER A 74 11.27 -13.48 21.32
CA SER A 74 12.17 -14.23 20.45
C SER A 74 12.33 -15.70 20.89
N GLN A 75 12.50 -15.94 22.19
CA GLN A 75 12.60 -17.29 22.75
C GLN A 75 11.26 -18.04 22.70
N ILE A 76 10.13 -17.34 22.89
CA ILE A 76 8.78 -17.91 22.70
C ILE A 76 8.60 -18.41 21.26
N ARG A 77 9.01 -17.62 20.26
CA ARG A 77 8.97 -18.01 18.84
C ARG A 77 9.81 -19.24 18.52
N GLN A 78 10.86 -19.47 19.30
CA GLN A 78 11.71 -20.66 19.21
C GLN A 78 11.12 -21.88 19.93
N GLY A 79 9.95 -21.76 20.55
CA GLY A 79 9.29 -22.85 21.27
C GLY A 79 9.88 -23.15 22.65
N ALA A 80 10.60 -22.17 23.27
CA ALA A 80 11.27 -22.38 24.54
C ALA A 80 10.33 -22.42 25.76
N PHE A 81 9.07 -21.98 25.62
CA PHE A 81 8.13 -21.83 26.71
C PHE A 81 6.74 -22.36 26.38
N SER A 82 6.06 -22.93 27.36
CA SER A 82 4.66 -23.35 27.30
C SER A 82 3.70 -22.29 27.87
N HIS A 83 4.18 -21.46 28.79
CA HIS A 83 3.38 -20.45 29.46
C HIS A 83 4.08 -19.09 29.49
N LEU A 84 3.30 -18.01 29.38
CA LEU A 84 3.72 -16.65 29.69
C LEU A 84 2.92 -16.15 30.89
N LEU A 85 3.61 -15.91 32.02
CA LEU A 85 3.03 -15.47 33.28
C LEU A 85 3.38 -14.00 33.56
N VAL A 86 2.37 -13.19 33.84
CA VAL A 86 2.52 -11.78 34.20
C VAL A 86 1.75 -11.42 35.49
N TRP A 87 2.15 -10.34 36.13
CA TRP A 87 1.45 -9.83 37.34
C TRP A 87 0.07 -9.25 36.97
N LYS A 88 0.03 -8.39 35.96
CA LYS A 88 -1.16 -7.74 35.37
C LYS A 88 -1.00 -7.58 33.89
N ILE A 89 -2.12 -7.56 33.15
CA ILE A 89 -2.16 -7.31 31.70
C ILE A 89 -1.50 -5.97 31.36
N ASP A 90 -1.69 -4.92 32.17
CA ASP A 90 -1.08 -3.61 31.95
C ASP A 90 0.47 -3.61 32.04
N ARG A 91 1.05 -4.64 32.63
CA ARG A 91 2.52 -4.83 32.66
C ARG A 91 3.06 -5.22 31.30
N ILE A 92 2.29 -5.97 30.53
CA ILE A 92 2.72 -6.42 29.21
C ILE A 92 2.34 -5.41 28.13
N SER A 93 1.12 -4.88 28.16
CA SER A 93 0.68 -3.81 27.26
C SER A 93 -0.38 -2.92 27.91
N ARG A 94 -0.32 -1.60 27.63
CA ARG A 94 -1.39 -0.65 27.97
C ARG A 94 -2.32 -0.39 26.79
N ASN A 95 -1.93 -0.83 25.61
CA ASN A 95 -2.72 -0.74 24.38
C ASN A 95 -3.39 -2.08 24.15
N LEU A 96 -4.71 -2.06 24.04
CA LEU A 96 -5.52 -3.26 23.86
C LEU A 96 -5.21 -3.97 22.51
N LEU A 97 -4.90 -3.20 21.48
CA LEU A 97 -4.55 -3.73 20.17
C LEU A 97 -3.19 -4.44 20.18
N ASP A 98 -2.18 -3.86 20.87
CA ASP A 98 -0.87 -4.48 21.01
C ASP A 98 -0.97 -5.79 21.79
N PHE A 99 -1.79 -5.79 22.86
CA PHE A 99 -2.08 -7.00 23.63
C PHE A 99 -2.77 -8.07 22.76
N ALA A 100 -3.78 -7.68 22.00
CA ALA A 100 -4.53 -8.57 21.11
C ALA A 100 -3.61 -9.22 20.06
N THR A 101 -2.71 -8.42 19.45
CA THR A 101 -1.75 -8.88 18.45
C THR A 101 -0.75 -9.89 19.05
N MET A 102 -0.16 -9.55 20.19
CA MET A 102 0.75 -10.42 20.92
C MET A 102 0.05 -11.73 21.32
N TYR A 103 -1.16 -11.64 21.87
CA TYR A 103 -1.88 -12.83 22.28
C TYR A 103 -2.21 -13.76 21.11
N LYS A 104 -2.62 -13.20 19.97
CA LYS A 104 -2.83 -14.02 18.76
C LYS A 104 -1.57 -14.80 18.40
N GLU A 105 -0.41 -14.15 18.46
CA GLU A 105 0.88 -14.80 18.23
C GLU A 105 1.14 -15.90 19.25
N LEU A 106 0.90 -15.69 20.56
CA LEU A 106 1.04 -16.68 21.61
C LEU A 106 0.15 -17.89 21.36
N LYS A 107 -1.11 -17.65 20.98
CA LYS A 107 -2.08 -18.71 20.66
C LYS A 107 -1.62 -19.55 19.46
N ASP A 108 -1.15 -18.90 18.39
CA ASP A 108 -0.65 -19.58 17.19
C ASP A 108 0.60 -20.44 17.49
N LEU A 109 1.38 -20.05 18.50
CA LEU A 109 2.54 -20.78 19.01
C LEU A 109 2.21 -21.82 20.09
N GLY A 110 0.93 -21.92 20.51
CA GLY A 110 0.50 -22.87 21.55
C GLY A 110 0.93 -22.47 22.96
N VAL A 111 1.26 -21.19 23.22
CA VAL A 111 1.70 -20.69 24.53
C VAL A 111 0.49 -20.15 25.30
N VAL A 112 0.29 -20.64 26.52
CA VAL A 112 -0.76 -20.23 27.43
C VAL A 112 -0.38 -18.89 28.08
N PHE A 113 -1.27 -17.89 28.04
CA PHE A 113 -1.08 -16.62 28.72
C PHE A 113 -1.83 -16.62 30.05
N VAL A 114 -1.14 -16.23 31.13
CA VAL A 114 -1.69 -16.16 32.47
C VAL A 114 -1.39 -14.81 33.10
N SER A 115 -2.43 -14.14 33.60
CA SER A 115 -2.30 -12.95 34.45
C SER A 115 -2.78 -13.25 35.86
N LYS A 116 -1.86 -13.15 36.83
CA LYS A 116 -2.13 -13.54 38.22
C LYS A 116 -3.21 -12.67 38.87
N ASN A 117 -3.10 -11.35 38.73
CA ASN A 117 -3.94 -10.42 39.49
C ASN A 117 -5.38 -10.35 38.95
N GLU A 118 -5.57 -10.44 37.64
CA GLU A 118 -6.89 -10.49 37.03
C GLU A 118 -7.48 -11.93 37.06
N GLN A 119 -6.77 -12.91 37.60
CA GLN A 119 -7.15 -14.33 37.57
C GLN A 119 -7.51 -14.78 36.15
N PHE A 120 -6.75 -14.29 35.19
CA PHE A 120 -6.97 -14.50 33.78
C PHE A 120 -6.01 -15.58 33.26
N ASP A 121 -6.58 -16.73 32.88
CA ASP A 121 -5.84 -17.87 32.38
C ASP A 121 -6.51 -18.35 31.07
N THR A 122 -5.79 -18.25 29.98
CA THR A 122 -6.28 -18.61 28.65
C THR A 122 -6.38 -20.11 28.41
N SER A 123 -5.92 -20.94 29.32
CA SER A 123 -6.19 -22.39 29.30
C SER A 123 -7.62 -22.72 29.72
N THR A 124 -8.32 -21.79 30.38
CA THR A 124 -9.70 -21.99 30.84
C THR A 124 -10.71 -21.45 29.84
N ALA A 125 -11.90 -22.05 29.76
CA ALA A 125 -13.00 -21.58 28.92
C ALA A 125 -13.42 -20.14 29.24
N MET A 126 -13.39 -19.74 30.51
CA MET A 126 -13.66 -18.37 30.97
C MET A 126 -12.60 -17.39 30.49
N GLY A 127 -11.31 -17.75 30.62
CA GLY A 127 -10.21 -16.91 30.13
C GLY A 127 -10.25 -16.75 28.61
N GLU A 128 -10.55 -17.80 27.87
CA GLU A 128 -10.72 -17.71 26.42
C GLU A 128 -11.91 -16.82 26.02
N ALA A 129 -13.04 -16.92 26.73
CA ALA A 129 -14.21 -16.07 26.49
C ALA A 129 -13.89 -14.59 26.77
N MET A 130 -13.24 -14.29 27.89
CA MET A 130 -12.84 -12.94 28.29
C MET A 130 -11.87 -12.32 27.28
N LEU A 131 -10.95 -13.13 26.75
CA LEU A 131 -10.07 -12.70 25.70
C LEU A 131 -10.80 -12.34 24.41
N LYS A 132 -11.77 -13.13 23.97
CA LYS A 132 -12.60 -12.79 22.79
C LYS A 132 -13.26 -11.43 22.96
N ILE A 133 -13.72 -11.13 24.16
CA ILE A 133 -14.29 -9.82 24.51
C ILE A 133 -13.23 -8.71 24.35
N ILE A 134 -12.04 -8.92 24.89
CA ILE A 134 -10.92 -7.96 24.76
C ILE A 134 -10.58 -7.72 23.28
N LEU A 135 -10.53 -8.76 22.45
CA LEU A 135 -10.27 -8.65 21.01
C LEU A 135 -11.34 -7.83 20.29
N VAL A 136 -12.63 -8.05 20.62
CA VAL A 136 -13.74 -7.28 20.06
C VAL A 136 -13.64 -5.80 20.45
N PHE A 137 -13.30 -5.48 21.70
CA PHE A 137 -13.08 -4.10 22.14
C PHE A 137 -11.89 -3.45 21.42
N ALA A 138 -10.79 -4.17 21.23
CA ALA A 138 -9.63 -3.66 20.49
C ALA A 138 -9.98 -3.33 19.02
N GLU A 139 -10.77 -4.18 18.39
CA GLU A 139 -11.26 -3.94 17.03
C GLU A 139 -12.22 -2.75 16.97
N LEU A 140 -13.13 -2.63 17.95
CA LEU A 140 -14.04 -1.50 18.07
C LEU A 140 -13.29 -0.19 18.23
N GLU A 141 -12.28 -0.12 19.12
CA GLU A 141 -11.45 1.07 19.33
C GLU A 141 -10.72 1.49 18.05
N ARG A 142 -10.17 0.51 17.31
CA ARG A 142 -9.52 0.77 16.02
C ARG A 142 -10.50 1.35 15.00
N ASN A 143 -11.70 0.77 14.90
CA ASN A 143 -12.72 1.22 13.97
C ASN A 143 -13.21 2.64 14.33
N MET A 144 -13.49 2.90 15.60
CA MET A 144 -13.85 4.24 16.08
C MET A 144 -12.75 5.28 15.81
N THR A 145 -11.49 4.90 15.93
CA THR A 145 -10.36 5.80 15.61
C THR A 145 -10.30 6.08 14.11
N SER A 146 -10.48 5.06 13.25
CA SER A 146 -10.56 5.24 11.80
C SER A 146 -11.71 6.16 11.41
N GLU A 147 -12.89 5.95 11.97
CA GLU A 147 -14.07 6.80 11.74
C GLU A 147 -13.82 8.26 12.15
N ARG A 148 -13.20 8.51 13.31
CA ARG A 148 -12.83 9.87 13.77
C ARG A 148 -11.84 10.54 12.81
N VAL A 149 -10.80 9.82 12.38
CA VAL A 149 -9.83 10.33 11.41
C VAL A 149 -10.52 10.68 10.09
N THR A 150 -11.37 9.79 9.59
CA THR A 150 -12.13 10.00 8.35
C THR A 150 -13.06 11.20 8.48
N ALA A 151 -13.83 11.31 9.56
CA ALA A 151 -14.70 12.46 9.82
C ALA A 151 -13.92 13.78 9.92
N THR A 152 -12.75 13.77 10.57
CA THR A 152 -11.86 14.94 10.65
C THR A 152 -11.35 15.35 9.26
N MET A 153 -10.94 14.38 8.44
CA MET A 153 -10.48 14.66 7.08
C MET A 153 -11.60 15.18 6.17
N ILE A 154 -12.82 14.67 6.32
CA ILE A 154 -14.02 15.15 5.66
C ILE A 154 -14.30 16.62 6.06
N SER A 155 -14.33 16.89 7.36
CA SER A 155 -14.54 18.24 7.87
C SER A 155 -13.48 19.24 7.38
N ARG A 156 -12.21 18.85 7.38
CA ARG A 156 -11.13 19.67 6.84
C ARG A 156 -11.31 19.97 5.35
N ALA A 157 -11.63 18.93 4.56
CA ALA A 157 -11.87 19.09 3.13
C ALA A 157 -13.06 19.99 2.83
N SER A 158 -14.16 19.87 3.58
CA SER A 158 -15.34 20.76 3.45
C SER A 158 -15.03 22.22 3.78
N ASN A 159 -14.02 22.45 4.63
CA ASN A 159 -13.52 23.80 4.95
C ASN A 159 -12.39 24.26 4.00
N GLY A 160 -12.21 23.62 2.85
CA GLY A 160 -11.17 23.96 1.90
C GLY A 160 -9.75 23.64 2.37
N GLN A 161 -9.56 22.82 3.40
CA GLN A 161 -8.23 22.46 3.88
C GLN A 161 -7.72 21.22 3.14
N TRP A 162 -6.54 21.33 2.56
CA TRP A 162 -5.92 20.20 1.90
C TRP A 162 -5.49 19.12 2.88
N ASN A 163 -5.89 17.89 2.63
CA ASN A 163 -5.60 16.73 3.49
C ASN A 163 -4.25 16.06 3.20
N GLY A 164 -3.39 16.72 2.42
CA GLY A 164 -2.08 16.19 2.06
C GLY A 164 -2.11 15.34 0.79
N GLY A 165 -1.02 14.68 0.54
CA GLY A 165 -0.79 13.92 -0.68
C GLY A 165 0.21 14.61 -1.61
N ARG A 166 0.29 14.13 -2.86
CA ARG A 166 1.20 14.70 -3.84
C ARG A 166 0.61 15.99 -4.41
N VAL A 167 1.33 17.10 -4.24
CA VAL A 167 0.97 18.41 -4.83
C VAL A 167 0.83 18.27 -6.34
N PRO A 168 -0.30 18.69 -6.95
CA PRO A 168 -0.52 18.64 -8.39
C PRO A 168 0.60 19.34 -9.16
N TYR A 169 0.95 18.81 -10.33
CA TYR A 169 1.93 19.41 -11.22
C TYR A 169 1.41 20.78 -11.68
N GLY A 170 2.24 21.80 -11.66
CA GLY A 170 1.81 23.18 -11.95
C GLY A 170 1.55 24.03 -10.71
N TYR A 171 1.55 23.42 -9.53
CA TYR A 171 1.36 24.12 -8.26
C TYR A 171 2.48 23.85 -7.27
N ASN A 172 2.73 24.81 -6.40
CA ASN A 172 3.45 24.68 -5.14
C ASN A 172 2.46 24.74 -3.99
N TYR A 173 2.79 24.13 -2.84
CA TYR A 173 2.01 24.19 -1.61
C TYR A 173 2.91 24.69 -0.48
N ASP A 174 2.48 25.74 0.19
CA ASP A 174 3.13 26.26 1.37
C ASP A 174 2.53 25.61 2.61
N TYR A 175 3.35 24.94 3.41
CA TYR A 175 2.91 24.23 4.61
C TYR A 175 2.67 25.16 5.81
N GLU A 176 3.21 26.40 5.78
CA GLU A 176 3.02 27.38 6.84
C GLU A 176 1.70 28.15 6.63
N THR A 177 1.51 28.72 5.45
CA THR A 177 0.26 29.45 5.10
C THR A 177 -0.87 28.51 4.75
N LYS A 178 -0.57 27.26 4.35
CA LYS A 178 -1.51 26.23 3.86
C LYS A 178 -2.21 26.62 2.56
N ASP A 179 -1.54 27.40 1.73
CA ASP A 179 -2.05 27.90 0.46
C ASP A 179 -1.34 27.27 -0.74
N PHE A 180 -2.05 27.24 -1.87
CA PHE A 180 -1.48 26.86 -3.16
C PHE A 180 -1.07 28.11 -3.94
N SER A 181 0.09 28.03 -4.58
CA SER A 181 0.56 29.02 -5.55
C SER A 181 0.90 28.38 -6.89
N ILE A 182 0.70 29.10 -7.98
CA ILE A 182 1.05 28.60 -9.30
C ILE A 182 2.57 28.53 -9.45
N ASN A 183 3.08 27.39 -9.94
CA ASN A 183 4.45 27.26 -10.42
C ASN A 183 4.49 27.70 -11.89
N PRO A 184 5.10 28.84 -12.24
CA PRO A 184 4.98 29.38 -13.60
C PRO A 184 5.46 28.42 -14.69
N ILE A 185 6.60 27.77 -14.48
CA ILE A 185 7.20 26.86 -15.46
C ILE A 185 6.33 25.63 -15.70
N GLU A 186 5.85 25.01 -14.62
CA GLU A 186 5.00 23.81 -14.72
C GLU A 186 3.59 24.17 -15.23
N ALA A 187 3.07 25.33 -14.88
CA ALA A 187 1.76 25.80 -15.33
C ALA A 187 1.70 26.03 -16.85
N GLU A 188 2.77 26.55 -17.45
CA GLU A 188 2.86 26.64 -18.90
C GLU A 188 2.76 25.27 -19.58
N ILE A 189 3.38 24.26 -18.98
CA ILE A 189 3.29 22.89 -19.50
C ILE A 189 1.87 22.34 -19.32
N VAL A 190 1.20 22.63 -18.20
CA VAL A 190 -0.21 22.25 -17.99
C VAL A 190 -1.13 22.87 -19.02
N ARG A 191 -0.98 24.17 -19.32
CA ARG A 191 -1.73 24.84 -20.39
C ARG A 191 -1.47 24.19 -21.74
N LEU A 192 -0.19 23.97 -22.08
CA LEU A 192 0.21 23.29 -23.31
C LEU A 192 -0.40 21.90 -23.44
N ILE A 193 -0.48 21.12 -22.34
CA ILE A 193 -1.13 19.80 -22.32
C ILE A 193 -2.61 19.94 -22.69
N HIS A 194 -3.35 20.87 -22.10
CA HIS A 194 -4.77 21.05 -22.40
C HIS A 194 -4.99 21.51 -23.84
N ASP A 195 -4.22 22.50 -24.33
CA ASP A 195 -4.31 23.01 -25.71
C ASP A 195 -3.98 21.93 -26.73
N LYS A 196 -2.91 21.16 -26.53
CA LYS A 196 -2.50 20.11 -27.44
C LYS A 196 -3.45 18.91 -27.44
N TYR A 197 -4.12 18.64 -26.31
CA TYR A 197 -5.14 17.62 -26.29
C TYR A 197 -6.39 18.04 -27.09
N GLU A 198 -6.82 19.29 -27.01
CA GLU A 198 -7.91 19.82 -27.83
C GLU A 198 -7.60 19.69 -29.35
N GLU A 199 -6.33 19.93 -29.74
CA GLU A 199 -5.87 19.81 -31.14
C GLU A 199 -5.74 18.34 -31.57
N MET A 200 -5.03 17.52 -30.83
CA MET A 200 -4.61 16.18 -31.25
C MET A 200 -5.62 15.08 -30.94
N ARG A 201 -6.43 15.23 -29.91
CA ARG A 201 -7.41 14.26 -29.38
C ARG A 201 -6.83 12.88 -29.11
N SER A 202 -5.54 12.79 -28.80
CA SER A 202 -4.81 11.53 -28.64
C SER A 202 -3.70 11.66 -27.59
N LEU A 203 -3.89 11.02 -26.45
CA LEU A 203 -2.90 10.97 -25.36
C LEU A 203 -1.55 10.39 -25.80
N VAL A 204 -1.57 9.45 -26.75
CA VAL A 204 -0.34 8.82 -27.28
C VAL A 204 0.45 9.80 -28.15
N ARG A 205 -0.22 10.56 -29.02
CA ARG A 205 0.44 11.57 -29.87
C ARG A 205 0.97 12.71 -29.00
N GLU A 206 0.19 13.16 -28.08
CA GLU A 206 0.53 14.24 -27.16
C GLU A 206 1.73 13.86 -26.26
N SER A 207 1.73 12.68 -25.64
CA SER A 207 2.87 12.25 -24.83
C SER A 207 4.17 12.19 -25.64
N ARG A 208 4.10 11.77 -26.92
CA ARG A 208 5.24 11.78 -27.82
C ARG A 208 5.70 13.20 -28.13
N TYR A 209 4.79 14.09 -28.47
CA TYR A 209 5.07 15.50 -28.75
C TYR A 209 5.81 16.18 -27.57
N LEU A 210 5.28 16.04 -26.35
CA LEU A 210 5.91 16.62 -25.16
C LEU A 210 7.32 16.07 -24.93
N ASN A 211 7.50 14.76 -25.12
CA ASN A 211 8.79 14.09 -24.95
C ASN A 211 9.81 14.53 -26.01
N GLU A 212 9.39 14.71 -27.25
CA GLU A 212 10.22 15.22 -28.35
C GLU A 212 10.62 16.69 -28.15
N LYS A 213 9.75 17.50 -27.54
CA LYS A 213 10.08 18.86 -27.10
C LYS A 213 11.02 18.92 -25.89
N GLY A 214 11.41 17.77 -25.34
CA GLY A 214 12.27 17.72 -24.16
C GLY A 214 11.57 18.00 -22.83
N LEU A 215 10.25 18.19 -22.81
CA LEU A 215 9.49 18.44 -21.60
C LEU A 215 9.41 17.18 -20.73
N ARG A 216 9.48 17.38 -19.41
CA ARG A 216 9.53 16.27 -18.43
C ARG A 216 8.57 16.53 -17.27
N THR A 217 8.21 15.46 -16.58
CA THR A 217 7.48 15.54 -15.31
C THR A 217 8.37 16.14 -14.22
N ARG A 218 7.80 16.55 -13.08
CA ARG A 218 8.55 17.06 -11.90
C ARG A 218 9.68 16.13 -11.45
N ALA A 219 9.53 14.81 -11.61
CA ALA A 219 10.55 13.82 -11.30
C ALA A 219 11.53 13.55 -12.45
N GLY A 220 11.54 14.35 -13.52
CA GLY A 220 12.42 14.16 -14.69
C GLY A 220 12.01 13.03 -15.63
N ASN A 221 10.87 12.37 -15.40
CA ASN A 221 10.43 11.23 -16.22
C ASN A 221 9.77 11.69 -17.53
N LEU A 222 9.76 10.78 -18.51
CA LEU A 222 9.01 10.95 -19.76
C LEU A 222 7.49 10.97 -19.48
N TRP A 223 6.79 11.82 -20.21
CA TRP A 223 5.34 11.82 -20.26
C TRP A 223 4.81 10.50 -20.86
N ASN A 224 3.72 10.00 -20.33
CA ASN A 224 3.03 8.85 -20.85
C ASN A 224 1.50 9.09 -20.86
N PRO A 225 0.72 8.32 -21.63
CA PRO A 225 -0.72 8.53 -21.75
C PRO A 225 -1.48 8.52 -20.41
N VAL A 226 -1.01 7.73 -19.45
CA VAL A 226 -1.67 7.64 -18.12
C VAL A 226 -1.44 8.92 -17.31
N SER A 227 -0.21 9.46 -17.31
CA SER A 227 0.09 10.72 -16.60
C SER A 227 -0.67 11.90 -17.20
N LEU A 228 -0.81 11.97 -18.53
CA LEU A 228 -1.61 12.99 -19.19
C LEU A 228 -3.10 12.85 -18.87
N HIS A 229 -3.63 11.63 -18.91
CA HIS A 229 -5.02 11.36 -18.53
C HIS A 229 -5.33 11.85 -17.10
N ILE A 230 -4.41 11.63 -16.16
CA ILE A 230 -4.56 12.08 -14.76
C ILE A 230 -4.61 13.62 -14.73
N ILE A 231 -3.74 14.33 -15.44
CA ILE A 231 -3.74 15.80 -15.51
C ILE A 231 -5.04 16.30 -16.14
N LEU A 232 -5.39 15.76 -17.31
CA LEU A 232 -6.57 16.20 -18.05
C LEU A 232 -7.90 15.92 -17.32
N HIS A 233 -7.97 14.94 -16.42
CA HIS A 233 -9.17 14.65 -15.61
C HIS A 233 -9.22 15.40 -14.29
N ASN A 234 -8.10 15.92 -13.78
CA ASN A 234 -8.06 16.55 -12.48
C ASN A 234 -8.68 17.95 -12.51
N ILE A 235 -9.79 18.15 -11.79
CA ILE A 235 -10.49 19.44 -11.68
C ILE A 235 -9.67 20.49 -10.91
N PHE A 236 -8.62 20.11 -10.24
CA PHE A 236 -7.74 21.02 -9.52
C PHE A 236 -7.18 22.12 -10.42
N TYR A 237 -7.01 21.84 -11.71
CA TYR A 237 -6.48 22.82 -12.66
C TYR A 237 -7.46 23.95 -13.03
N CYS A 238 -8.76 23.77 -12.81
CA CYS A 238 -9.75 24.85 -12.95
C CYS A 238 -10.12 25.51 -11.62
N GLY A 239 -9.31 25.33 -10.58
CA GLY A 239 -9.46 26.00 -9.30
C GLY A 239 -10.28 25.24 -8.26
N ASP A 240 -10.78 24.05 -8.57
CA ASP A 240 -11.64 23.29 -7.69
C ASP A 240 -10.87 22.19 -6.94
N TYR A 241 -11.15 22.02 -5.65
CA TYR A 241 -10.62 20.94 -4.84
C TYR A 241 -11.68 19.85 -4.64
N ARG A 242 -11.30 18.59 -4.88
CA ARG A 242 -12.19 17.46 -4.66
C ARG A 242 -11.55 16.41 -3.76
N TYR A 243 -12.31 15.95 -2.79
CA TYR A 243 -11.90 14.95 -1.80
C TYR A 243 -12.92 13.81 -1.70
N ASN A 244 -12.54 12.69 -1.09
CA ASN A 244 -13.38 11.52 -0.81
C ASN A 244 -13.93 10.79 -2.04
N VAL A 245 -13.18 10.81 -3.14
CA VAL A 245 -13.61 10.23 -4.44
C VAL A 245 -13.48 8.71 -4.48
N LEU A 246 -12.49 8.13 -3.80
CA LEU A 246 -12.16 6.72 -3.87
C LEU A 246 -12.61 5.96 -2.63
N LYS A 247 -12.98 4.69 -2.78
CA LYS A 247 -13.33 3.83 -1.64
C LYS A 247 -12.09 3.49 -0.84
N GLU A 248 -12.23 3.46 0.48
CA GLU A 248 -11.17 3.04 1.38
C GLU A 248 -10.79 1.58 1.10
N GLY A 249 -9.48 1.31 1.05
CA GLY A 249 -8.95 -0.04 0.77
C GLY A 249 -8.99 -0.48 -0.70
N ASP A 250 -9.73 0.21 -1.57
CA ASP A 250 -9.81 -0.11 -3.00
C ASP A 250 -9.72 1.15 -3.88
N ARG A 251 -8.49 1.52 -4.22
CA ARG A 251 -8.20 2.72 -5.04
C ARG A 251 -8.72 2.64 -6.49
N GLN A 252 -9.30 1.52 -6.89
CA GLN A 252 -9.89 1.36 -8.22
C GLN A 252 -11.40 1.65 -8.24
N LYS A 253 -12.04 1.62 -7.07
CA LYS A 253 -13.48 1.87 -6.94
C LYS A 253 -13.75 3.30 -6.54
N VAL A 254 -14.50 3.98 -7.38
CA VAL A 254 -15.00 5.33 -7.14
C VAL A 254 -16.25 5.24 -6.26
N LYS A 255 -16.38 6.17 -5.30
CA LYS A 255 -17.60 6.36 -4.50
C LYS A 255 -18.69 7.00 -5.32
N ASP A 256 -19.92 6.99 -4.80
CA ASP A 256 -21.02 7.76 -5.37
C ASP A 256 -20.66 9.26 -5.36
N GLU A 257 -21.11 9.99 -6.37
CA GLU A 257 -20.83 11.43 -6.47
C GLU A 257 -21.41 12.24 -5.31
N SER A 258 -22.48 11.78 -4.70
CA SER A 258 -23.07 12.37 -3.51
C SER A 258 -22.16 12.34 -2.26
N GLU A 259 -21.18 11.43 -2.24
CA GLU A 259 -20.19 11.33 -1.16
C GLU A 259 -18.95 12.21 -1.40
N TRP A 260 -18.82 12.79 -2.58
CA TRP A 260 -17.67 13.62 -2.91
C TRP A 260 -17.78 14.99 -2.23
N ILE A 261 -16.67 15.50 -1.79
CA ILE A 261 -16.57 16.85 -1.29
C ILE A 261 -15.87 17.67 -2.36
N THR A 262 -16.60 18.64 -2.91
CA THR A 262 -16.05 19.57 -3.91
C THR A 262 -16.12 20.99 -3.34
N VAL A 263 -14.98 21.68 -3.33
CA VAL A 263 -14.87 23.09 -2.97
C VAL A 263 -14.50 23.84 -4.23
N GLU A 264 -15.43 24.65 -4.69
CA GLU A 264 -15.26 25.48 -5.87
C GLU A 264 -14.40 26.73 -5.54
N ASP A 265 -13.66 27.23 -6.54
CA ASP A 265 -12.80 28.41 -6.43
C ASP A 265 -11.84 28.36 -5.22
N HIS A 266 -11.33 27.17 -4.94
CA HIS A 266 -10.45 26.89 -3.80
C HIS A 266 -9.08 27.57 -3.93
N HIS A 267 -8.57 27.72 -5.14
CA HIS A 267 -7.25 28.29 -5.43
C HIS A 267 -7.21 28.88 -6.85
N GLU A 268 -6.15 29.62 -7.16
CA GLU A 268 -5.98 30.23 -8.47
C GLU A 268 -5.94 29.17 -9.59
N PRO A 269 -6.81 29.26 -10.63
CA PRO A 269 -6.86 28.27 -11.70
C PRO A 269 -5.72 28.46 -12.72
N ILE A 270 -5.20 27.35 -13.27
CA ILE A 270 -4.26 27.37 -14.40
C ILE A 270 -4.99 27.41 -15.74
N ILE A 271 -6.17 26.77 -15.81
CA ILE A 271 -7.04 26.71 -17.00
C ILE A 271 -8.46 27.18 -16.67
N SER A 272 -9.23 27.58 -17.66
CA SER A 272 -10.63 27.93 -17.44
C SER A 272 -11.54 26.72 -17.26
N ARG A 273 -12.70 26.90 -16.62
CA ARG A 273 -13.72 25.84 -16.45
C ARG A 273 -14.24 25.36 -17.80
N GLU A 274 -14.48 26.26 -18.73
CA GLU A 274 -14.98 25.96 -20.07
C GLU A 274 -13.98 25.09 -20.84
N GLN A 275 -12.67 25.36 -20.74
CA GLN A 275 -11.65 24.56 -21.35
C GLN A 275 -11.62 23.14 -20.72
N LYS A 276 -11.74 23.08 -19.40
CA LYS A 276 -11.80 21.82 -18.67
C LYS A 276 -12.98 20.94 -19.10
N GLU A 277 -14.16 21.52 -19.22
CA GLU A 277 -15.38 20.82 -19.63
C GLU A 277 -15.25 20.28 -21.08
N ARG A 278 -14.72 21.10 -22.00
CA ARG A 278 -14.45 20.66 -23.37
C ARG A 278 -13.51 19.47 -23.42
N VAL A 279 -12.41 19.54 -22.65
CA VAL A 279 -11.41 18.46 -22.60
C VAL A 279 -12.01 17.17 -22.02
N ILE A 280 -12.79 17.26 -20.96
CA ILE A 280 -13.47 16.07 -20.37
C ILE A 280 -14.47 15.48 -21.37
N ALA A 281 -15.27 16.30 -22.04
CA ALA A 281 -16.21 15.81 -23.07
C ALA A 281 -15.49 15.07 -24.22
N MET A 282 -14.32 15.57 -24.64
CA MET A 282 -13.48 14.90 -25.65
C MET A 282 -12.90 13.58 -25.15
N LEU A 283 -12.46 13.49 -23.89
CA LEU A 283 -11.95 12.27 -23.29
C LEU A 283 -13.05 11.19 -23.21
N ASP A 284 -14.25 11.56 -22.81
CA ASP A 284 -15.40 10.66 -22.72
C ASP A 284 -15.87 10.18 -24.10
N ALA A 285 -15.86 11.06 -25.09
CA ALA A 285 -16.17 10.68 -26.49
C ALA A 285 -15.15 9.64 -26.99
N ASN A 286 -13.86 9.83 -26.74
CA ASN A 286 -12.83 8.85 -27.12
C ASN A 286 -13.01 7.51 -26.40
N LYS A 287 -13.35 7.51 -25.10
CA LYS A 287 -13.62 6.29 -24.31
C LYS A 287 -14.81 5.48 -24.88
N ARG A 288 -15.85 6.17 -25.34
CA ARG A 288 -17.01 5.51 -25.99
C ARG A 288 -16.64 4.86 -27.33
N LEU A 289 -15.77 5.50 -28.11
CA LEU A 289 -15.28 4.97 -29.38
C LEU A 289 -14.40 3.72 -29.16
N ASP A 290 -13.53 3.75 -28.16
CA ASP A 290 -12.67 2.60 -27.82
C ASP A 290 -13.50 1.40 -27.29
N ARG A 291 -14.55 1.65 -26.51
CA ARG A 291 -15.48 0.59 -26.08
C ARG A 291 -16.19 -0.05 -27.28
N LYS A 292 -16.64 0.72 -28.25
CA LYS A 292 -17.26 0.19 -29.49
C LYS A 292 -16.27 -0.63 -30.32
N ARG A 293 -14.99 -0.26 -30.36
CA ARG A 293 -13.93 -1.03 -31.02
C ARG A 293 -13.61 -2.35 -30.32
N ASN A 294 -13.64 -2.38 -28.98
CA ASN A 294 -13.35 -3.58 -28.18
C ASN A 294 -14.53 -4.56 -28.07
N THR A 295 -15.73 -4.21 -28.53
CA THR A 295 -16.89 -5.14 -28.57
C THR A 295 -16.80 -6.13 -29.73
N TYR A 296 -15.96 -5.90 -30.75
CA TYR A 296 -15.54 -6.98 -31.65
C TYR A 296 -14.57 -7.88 -30.85
N LYS A 297 -15.07 -8.98 -30.29
CA LYS A 297 -14.25 -10.10 -29.83
C LYS A 297 -13.52 -10.65 -31.06
N SER A 298 -12.38 -10.07 -31.42
CA SER A 298 -11.41 -10.79 -32.24
C SER A 298 -11.04 -12.03 -31.45
N GLU A 299 -11.10 -13.20 -32.06
CA GLU A 299 -10.45 -14.41 -31.55
C GLU A 299 -9.08 -14.01 -31.03
N LYS A 300 -8.74 -14.43 -29.78
CA LYS A 300 -7.50 -14.03 -29.17
C LYS A 300 -6.35 -14.45 -30.07
N TYR A 301 -5.80 -13.50 -30.82
CA TYR A 301 -4.63 -13.75 -31.65
C TYR A 301 -3.43 -14.09 -30.73
N VAL A 302 -2.82 -15.22 -30.98
CA VAL A 302 -1.66 -15.69 -30.23
C VAL A 302 -0.40 -15.01 -30.77
N HIS A 303 0.22 -14.20 -29.95
CA HIS A 303 1.53 -13.60 -30.25
C HIS A 303 2.63 -14.60 -29.92
N VAL A 304 3.09 -15.37 -30.92
CA VAL A 304 3.96 -16.55 -30.79
C VAL A 304 5.26 -16.22 -30.00
N PHE A 305 5.90 -15.09 -30.29
CA PHE A 305 7.17 -14.69 -29.70
C PHE A 305 7.00 -13.63 -28.62
N ALA A 306 5.80 -13.45 -28.01
CA ALA A 306 5.57 -12.52 -26.93
C ALA A 306 6.39 -12.88 -25.69
N GLY A 307 7.10 -11.90 -25.14
CA GLY A 307 7.98 -12.11 -23.97
C GLY A 307 9.36 -12.72 -24.28
N LEU A 308 9.58 -13.22 -25.50
CA LEU A 308 10.84 -13.84 -25.90
C LEU A 308 11.78 -12.88 -26.62
N LEU A 309 11.26 -11.80 -27.19
CA LEU A 309 12.04 -10.84 -27.98
C LEU A 309 12.46 -9.62 -27.16
N TYR A 310 13.73 -9.27 -27.26
CA TYR A 310 14.32 -8.11 -26.62
C TYR A 310 14.91 -7.15 -27.66
N CYS A 311 14.85 -5.86 -27.39
CA CYS A 311 15.43 -4.85 -28.26
C CYS A 311 16.96 -4.90 -28.21
N GLY A 312 17.63 -5.17 -29.34
CA GLY A 312 19.09 -5.25 -29.41
C GLY A 312 19.83 -3.95 -29.02
N ASN A 313 19.14 -2.77 -29.08
CA ASN A 313 19.78 -1.49 -28.72
C ASN A 313 19.62 -1.10 -27.27
N CYS A 314 18.48 -1.43 -26.61
CA CYS A 314 18.22 -0.99 -25.23
C CYS A 314 17.89 -2.12 -24.26
N GLY A 315 17.96 -3.38 -24.70
CA GLY A 315 17.76 -4.57 -23.86
C GLY A 315 16.35 -4.78 -23.29
N LYS A 316 15.39 -3.88 -23.59
CA LYS A 316 14.02 -4.02 -23.05
C LYS A 316 13.20 -5.03 -23.83
N PRO A 317 12.28 -5.77 -23.16
CA PRO A 317 11.38 -6.70 -23.87
C PRO A 317 10.51 -5.94 -24.87
N MET A 318 10.34 -6.51 -26.06
CA MET A 318 9.54 -5.92 -27.14
C MET A 318 8.05 -6.18 -26.92
N GLY A 319 7.24 -5.14 -27.14
CA GLY A 319 5.79 -5.25 -27.03
C GLY A 319 5.19 -5.80 -28.33
N ALA A 320 4.35 -6.83 -28.21
CA ALA A 320 3.62 -7.41 -29.35
C ALA A 320 2.32 -6.64 -29.62
N THR A 321 2.01 -6.43 -30.89
CA THR A 321 0.75 -5.87 -31.39
C THR A 321 0.31 -6.60 -32.65
N PRO A 322 -0.99 -6.89 -32.84
CA PRO A 322 -1.45 -7.43 -34.11
C PRO A 322 -1.17 -6.42 -35.23
N ALA A 323 -0.63 -6.88 -36.34
CA ALA A 323 -0.51 -6.06 -37.53
C ALA A 323 -1.87 -5.99 -38.24
N ALA A 324 -2.14 -4.90 -38.94
CA ALA A 324 -3.36 -4.75 -39.71
C ALA A 324 -3.46 -5.88 -40.78
N ALA A 325 -4.56 -6.62 -40.75
CA ALA A 325 -4.78 -7.73 -41.65
C ALA A 325 -4.82 -7.24 -43.11
N LYS A 326 -4.03 -7.86 -43.94
CA LYS A 326 -4.35 -8.00 -45.37
C LYS A 326 -5.11 -9.32 -45.52
N LYS A 327 -6.20 -9.30 -46.19
CA LYS A 327 -7.34 -10.19 -46.38
C LYS A 327 -7.31 -11.64 -45.81
N ASP A 328 -6.18 -12.32 -45.62
CA ASP A 328 -6.19 -13.77 -45.34
C ASP A 328 -5.27 -14.26 -44.22
N TRP A 329 -4.45 -13.43 -43.61
CA TRP A 329 -3.62 -13.84 -42.46
C TRP A 329 -3.20 -12.65 -41.59
N GLN A 330 -3.19 -12.88 -40.29
CA GLN A 330 -2.73 -11.92 -39.27
C GLN A 330 -1.35 -12.33 -38.80
N TYR A 331 -0.49 -11.36 -38.54
CA TYR A 331 0.81 -11.59 -37.91
C TYR A 331 1.07 -10.59 -36.79
N SER A 332 1.93 -10.95 -35.88
CA SER A 332 2.34 -10.06 -34.82
C SER A 332 3.47 -9.16 -35.26
N LYS A 333 3.39 -7.90 -34.84
CA LYS A 333 4.46 -6.93 -34.95
C LYS A 333 5.04 -6.67 -33.56
N TYR A 334 6.35 -6.80 -33.45
CA TYR A 334 7.07 -6.57 -32.22
C TYR A 334 7.81 -5.25 -32.27
N THR A 335 7.59 -4.37 -31.28
CA THR A 335 8.14 -3.01 -31.28
C THR A 335 8.82 -2.69 -29.95
N CYS A 336 9.93 -1.94 -30.01
CA CYS A 336 10.62 -1.49 -28.83
C CYS A 336 9.76 -0.46 -28.05
N PRO A 337 9.49 -0.69 -26.75
CA PRO A 337 8.68 0.22 -25.94
C PRO A 337 9.35 1.58 -25.73
N THR A 338 10.69 1.63 -25.66
CA THR A 338 11.44 2.89 -25.54
C THR A 338 11.26 3.76 -26.78
N ARG A 339 11.44 3.19 -27.97
CA ARG A 339 11.20 3.91 -29.23
C ARG A 339 9.74 4.34 -29.40
N ARG A 340 8.81 3.55 -28.92
CA ARG A 340 7.38 3.91 -28.98
C ARG A 340 7.04 5.13 -28.12
N LYS A 341 7.75 5.30 -26.99
CA LYS A 341 7.58 6.46 -26.09
C LYS A 341 8.31 7.71 -26.60
N LEU A 342 9.52 7.55 -27.12
CA LEU A 342 10.36 8.62 -27.64
C LEU A 342 11.24 8.05 -28.75
N ALA A 343 11.02 8.50 -30.00
CA ALA A 343 11.67 7.94 -31.17
C ALA A 343 13.20 8.08 -31.14
N SER A 344 13.70 9.20 -30.58
CA SER A 344 15.13 9.49 -30.44
C SER A 344 15.82 8.68 -29.32
N ALA A 345 15.06 8.10 -28.39
CA ALA A 345 15.63 7.37 -27.25
C ALA A 345 16.11 5.94 -27.58
N CYS A 346 15.73 5.40 -28.74
CA CYS A 346 16.16 4.08 -29.16
C CYS A 346 15.99 3.88 -30.68
N ASN A 347 17.05 3.44 -31.35
CA ASN A 347 17.01 3.11 -32.79
C ASN A 347 16.53 1.70 -33.10
N GLY A 348 16.03 0.95 -32.09
CA GLY A 348 15.51 -0.41 -32.28
C GLY A 348 14.39 -0.46 -33.33
N LYS A 349 14.59 -1.25 -34.38
CA LYS A 349 13.60 -1.47 -35.43
C LYS A 349 12.50 -2.41 -34.91
N PHE A 350 11.34 -2.41 -35.58
CA PHE A 350 10.33 -3.42 -35.33
C PHE A 350 10.70 -4.72 -36.08
N THR A 351 10.16 -5.85 -35.62
CA THR A 351 10.17 -7.14 -36.34
C THR A 351 8.77 -7.76 -36.35
N SER A 352 8.60 -8.88 -36.97
CA SER A 352 7.31 -9.57 -37.12
C SER A 352 7.46 -11.08 -37.03
N ASP A 353 6.34 -11.81 -36.77
CA ASP A 353 6.32 -13.26 -36.69
C ASP A 353 6.97 -13.94 -37.92
N PRO A 354 6.68 -13.53 -39.19
CA PRO A 354 7.31 -14.15 -40.34
C PRO A 354 8.84 -14.04 -40.32
N ILE A 355 9.37 -12.86 -39.98
CA ILE A 355 10.82 -12.64 -40.00
C ILE A 355 11.50 -13.44 -38.87
N VAL A 356 10.93 -13.42 -37.67
CA VAL A 356 11.49 -14.15 -36.53
C VAL A 356 11.33 -15.66 -36.71
N GLY A 357 10.17 -16.09 -37.20
CA GLY A 357 9.87 -17.49 -37.46
C GLY A 357 10.84 -18.12 -38.48
N GLU A 358 11.08 -17.45 -39.59
CA GLU A 358 12.06 -17.89 -40.58
C GLU A 358 13.46 -18.10 -39.98
N PHE A 359 13.89 -17.17 -39.16
CA PHE A 359 15.19 -17.25 -38.47
C PHE A 359 15.25 -18.43 -37.48
N VAL A 360 14.22 -18.62 -36.69
CA VAL A 360 14.13 -19.71 -35.71
C VAL A 360 14.03 -21.07 -36.38
N PHE A 361 13.20 -21.19 -37.41
CA PHE A 361 13.05 -22.46 -38.19
C PHE A 361 14.35 -22.85 -38.88
N ASN A 362 15.03 -21.91 -39.52
CA ASN A 362 16.32 -22.20 -40.18
C ASN A 362 17.38 -22.64 -39.15
N TYR A 363 17.40 -22.03 -37.94
CA TYR A 363 18.32 -22.44 -36.90
C TYR A 363 18.03 -23.87 -36.38
N VAL A 364 16.76 -24.19 -36.13
CA VAL A 364 16.35 -25.51 -35.65
C VAL A 364 16.59 -26.62 -36.73
N LEU A 365 16.43 -26.33 -38.02
CA LEU A 365 16.65 -27.28 -39.08
C LEU A 365 18.14 -27.53 -39.40
N THR A 366 19.03 -26.65 -38.90
CA THR A 366 20.50 -26.80 -39.08
C THR A 366 21.16 -27.45 -37.87
N MET A 367 20.42 -27.74 -36.78
CA MET A 367 20.83 -28.55 -35.64
C MET A 367 20.53 -30.04 -35.87
#